data_02c529814cc2553d48201e1a9c513841
#
_entry.id   02c529814cc2553d48201e1a9c513841
#
_cell.length_a   1.000
_cell.length_b   1.000
_cell.length_c   1.000
_cell.angle_alpha   90.00
_cell.angle_beta   90.00
_cell.angle_gamma   90.00
#
_symmetry.space_group_name_H-M   'P 1'
#
loop_
_entity.id
_entity.type
_entity.pdbx_description
1 polymer ?
#
loop_
_entity_poly.entity_id
_entity_poly.type
_entity_poly.pdbx_seq_one_letter_code
_entity_poly.pdbx_strand_id
1 'polypeptide(L)'
;AKIGEKITIGRTKTFDHDGSKNFNYLHTIVKDNLSKLAAVVSLETNDTSDSLKVFGKHLSMHIAASNPLALEASKIDKEILDKEVSLISEELKNTGKSKDIVKKISIGKINKFKEDNALLTQAWVMEPKKKVKDILKELSIADLKIKDFYRLKIGE
;
A
#
# COMPACT_ATOMS: atom_id res chain seq x y z
N ALA A 1 -11.07 -31.59 17.48
CA ALA A 1 -11.38 -30.87 16.26
C ALA A 1 -12.24 -31.74 15.34
N LYS A 2 -13.47 -31.29 14.98
CA LYS A 2 -14.39 -32.09 14.13
C LYS A 2 -13.97 -32.15 12.64
N ILE A 3 -13.04 -31.28 12.20
CA ILE A 3 -12.63 -31.19 10.79
C ILE A 3 -11.21 -31.70 10.51
N GLY A 4 -10.48 -32.14 11.52
CA GLY A 4 -9.13 -32.71 11.34
C GLY A 4 -8.05 -31.71 10.86
N GLU A 5 -8.39 -30.41 10.74
CA GLU A 5 -7.47 -29.39 10.27
C GLU A 5 -6.90 -28.58 11.43
N LYS A 6 -5.63 -28.19 11.31
CA LYS A 6 -4.97 -27.30 12.25
C LYS A 6 -5.25 -25.85 11.87
N ILE A 7 -5.98 -25.14 12.72
CA ILE A 7 -6.24 -23.71 12.56
C ILE A 7 -5.22 -22.94 13.40
N THR A 8 -4.53 -21.99 12.79
CA THR A 8 -3.57 -21.09 13.45
C THR A 8 -3.95 -19.64 13.21
N ILE A 9 -3.74 -18.79 14.23
CA ILE A 9 -3.87 -17.34 14.08
C ILE A 9 -2.61 -16.85 13.37
N GLY A 10 -2.80 -16.17 12.24
CA GLY A 10 -1.73 -15.55 11.50
C GLY A 10 -1.38 -14.15 12.02
N ARG A 11 -1.27 -13.18 11.13
CA ARG A 11 -0.96 -11.78 11.48
C ARG A 11 -2.17 -11.09 12.10
N THR A 12 -1.91 -10.22 13.07
CA THR A 12 -2.91 -9.34 13.70
C THR A 12 -2.41 -7.91 13.69
N LYS A 13 -3.31 -6.94 13.62
CA LYS A 13 -2.97 -5.51 13.72
C LYS A 13 -4.09 -4.78 14.46
N THR A 14 -3.71 -3.99 15.45
CA THR A 14 -4.60 -3.05 16.14
C THR A 14 -4.38 -1.64 15.62
N PHE A 15 -5.46 -0.90 15.40
CA PHE A 15 -5.47 0.50 15.02
C PHE A 15 -6.07 1.31 16.16
N ASP A 16 -5.19 1.91 16.96
CA ASP A 16 -5.52 2.74 18.10
C ASP A 16 -4.60 3.97 18.09
N HIS A 17 -4.93 4.92 17.22
CA HIS A 17 -4.19 6.16 17.05
C HIS A 17 -5.08 7.32 17.47
N ASP A 18 -4.69 8.04 18.53
CA ASP A 18 -5.39 9.22 19.01
C ASP A 18 -5.63 10.25 17.91
N GLY A 19 -6.83 10.81 17.88
CA GLY A 19 -7.22 11.79 16.87
C GLY A 19 -7.41 11.25 15.44
N SER A 20 -7.34 9.93 15.26
CA SER A 20 -7.48 9.30 13.96
C SER A 20 -8.84 8.63 13.77
N LYS A 21 -9.26 8.54 12.51
CA LYS A 21 -10.45 7.82 12.06
C LYS A 21 -10.02 6.65 11.19
N ASN A 22 -10.56 5.48 11.49
CA ASN A 22 -10.23 4.25 10.78
C ASN A 22 -11.31 3.97 9.72
N PHE A 23 -10.86 3.68 8.49
CA PHE A 23 -11.70 3.25 7.37
C PHE A 23 -11.25 1.88 6.92
N ASN A 24 -12.20 1.03 6.55
CA ASN A 24 -11.90 -0.32 6.12
C ASN A 24 -12.59 -0.68 4.80
N TYR A 25 -12.04 -1.68 4.15
CA TYR A 25 -12.62 -2.34 2.99
C TYR A 25 -12.42 -3.86 3.11
N LEU A 26 -13.53 -4.58 2.97
CA LEU A 26 -13.55 -6.04 2.94
C LEU A 26 -13.82 -6.52 1.53
N HIS A 27 -12.91 -7.31 0.97
CA HIS A 27 -13.01 -7.85 -0.38
C HIS A 27 -13.25 -9.37 -0.32
N THR A 28 -14.10 -9.88 -1.20
CA THR A 28 -14.53 -11.28 -1.18
C THR A 28 -15.11 -11.66 0.20
N ILE A 29 -16.22 -11.00 0.53
CA ILE A 29 -16.94 -11.21 1.80
C ILE A 29 -17.48 -12.64 1.83
N VAL A 30 -17.16 -13.36 2.89
CA VAL A 30 -17.63 -14.73 3.15
C VAL A 30 -18.82 -14.71 4.10
N LYS A 31 -18.79 -13.82 5.10
CA LYS A 31 -19.82 -13.57 6.11
C LYS A 31 -19.61 -12.17 6.68
N ASP A 32 -20.55 -11.66 7.46
CA ASP A 32 -20.43 -10.38 8.15
C ASP A 32 -19.09 -10.27 8.90
N ASN A 33 -18.35 -9.22 8.59
CA ASN A 33 -17.00 -8.97 9.13
C ASN A 33 -15.95 -10.05 8.83
N LEU A 34 -16.21 -10.95 7.87
CA LEU A 34 -15.29 -11.98 7.44
C LEU A 34 -15.05 -11.91 5.94
N SER A 35 -13.82 -11.71 5.53
CA SER A 35 -13.42 -11.63 4.12
C SER A 35 -12.10 -12.34 3.88
N LYS A 36 -11.80 -12.65 2.61
CA LYS A 36 -10.50 -13.23 2.21
C LYS A 36 -9.40 -12.19 2.11
N LEU A 37 -9.78 -10.93 1.93
CA LEU A 37 -8.87 -9.79 1.87
C LEU A 37 -9.51 -8.62 2.61
N ALA A 38 -8.77 -7.99 3.50
CA ALA A 38 -9.16 -6.77 4.20
C ALA A 38 -8.05 -5.71 4.11
N ALA A 39 -8.46 -4.46 3.99
CA ALA A 39 -7.57 -3.31 4.14
C ALA A 39 -8.17 -2.32 5.13
N VAL A 40 -7.31 -1.74 5.96
CA VAL A 40 -7.67 -0.70 6.93
C VAL A 40 -6.70 0.47 6.74
N VAL A 41 -7.21 1.68 6.83
CA VAL A 41 -6.41 2.91 6.86
C VAL A 41 -6.84 3.80 8.01
N SER A 42 -5.86 4.37 8.69
CA SER A 42 -6.04 5.35 9.77
C SER A 42 -5.69 6.74 9.26
N LEU A 43 -6.65 7.66 9.32
CA LEU A 43 -6.54 9.04 8.88
C LEU A 43 -6.60 9.97 10.10
N GLU A 44 -5.51 10.71 10.34
CA GLU A 44 -5.44 11.75 11.36
C GLU A 44 -6.05 13.03 10.82
N THR A 45 -7.14 13.50 11.42
CA THR A 45 -7.83 14.76 11.09
C THR A 45 -9.00 15.00 12.03
N ASN A 46 -9.34 16.26 12.27
CA ASN A 46 -10.56 16.67 12.97
C ASN A 46 -11.79 16.75 12.04
N ASP A 47 -11.60 16.66 10.73
CA ASP A 47 -12.69 16.69 9.74
C ASP A 47 -13.64 15.50 9.92
N THR A 48 -14.96 15.75 9.73
CA THR A 48 -16.01 14.74 9.82
C THR A 48 -16.90 14.71 8.57
N SER A 49 -16.50 15.42 7.53
CA SER A 49 -17.23 15.56 6.27
C SER A 49 -17.49 14.24 5.57
N ASP A 50 -18.51 14.22 4.73
CA ASP A 50 -18.76 13.05 3.87
C ASP A 50 -17.67 12.86 2.82
N SER A 51 -16.99 13.93 2.40
CA SER A 51 -15.81 13.86 1.52
C SER A 51 -14.69 13.04 2.14
N LEU A 52 -14.41 13.24 3.44
CA LEU A 52 -13.43 12.42 4.17
C LEU A 52 -13.85 10.95 4.24
N LYS A 53 -15.12 10.68 4.52
CA LYS A 53 -15.64 9.29 4.60
C LYS A 53 -15.51 8.57 3.26
N VAL A 54 -15.88 9.25 2.17
CA VAL A 54 -15.77 8.72 0.81
C VAL A 54 -14.29 8.46 0.47
N PHE A 55 -13.41 9.43 0.75
CA PHE A 55 -11.98 9.27 0.52
C PHE A 55 -11.38 8.11 1.32
N GLY A 56 -11.67 8.03 2.62
CA GLY A 56 -11.16 6.95 3.48
C GLY A 56 -11.57 5.56 2.99
N LYS A 57 -12.82 5.42 2.55
CA LYS A 57 -13.32 4.19 1.93
C LYS A 57 -12.60 3.87 0.62
N HIS A 58 -12.46 4.83 -0.28
CA HIS A 58 -11.77 4.66 -1.55
C HIS A 58 -10.27 4.36 -1.35
N LEU A 59 -9.65 5.00 -0.34
CA LEU A 59 -8.24 4.72 -0.02
C LEU A 59 -8.04 3.30 0.51
N SER A 60 -8.95 2.80 1.35
CA SER A 60 -8.88 1.39 1.79
C SER A 60 -9.11 0.41 0.62
N MET A 61 -9.97 0.73 -0.34
CA MET A 61 -10.13 -0.04 -1.58
C MET A 61 -8.85 -0.01 -2.43
N HIS A 62 -8.23 1.17 -2.58
CA HIS A 62 -6.95 1.33 -3.27
C HIS A 62 -5.86 0.47 -2.63
N ILE A 63 -5.71 0.51 -1.30
CA ILE A 63 -4.74 -0.31 -0.56
C ILE A 63 -4.98 -1.81 -0.79
N ALA A 64 -6.24 -2.23 -0.79
CA ALA A 64 -6.60 -3.62 -1.07
C ALA A 64 -6.15 -4.06 -2.47
N ALA A 65 -6.36 -3.20 -3.48
CA ALA A 65 -6.05 -3.49 -4.88
C ALA A 65 -4.55 -3.37 -5.20
N SER A 66 -3.89 -2.31 -4.73
CA SER A 66 -2.53 -1.93 -5.14
C SER A 66 -1.43 -2.46 -4.23
N ASN A 67 -1.78 -3.02 -3.07
CA ASN A 67 -0.84 -3.64 -2.11
C ASN A 67 0.43 -2.82 -1.85
N PRO A 68 0.33 -1.56 -1.39
CA PRO A 68 1.51 -0.75 -1.12
C PRO A 68 2.36 -1.36 0.00
N LEU A 69 3.69 -1.29 -0.15
CA LEU A 69 4.65 -1.81 0.82
C LEU A 69 4.93 -0.82 1.95
N ALA A 70 4.80 0.47 1.68
CA ALA A 70 5.04 1.55 2.65
C ALA A 70 4.21 2.78 2.29
N LEU A 71 4.08 3.72 3.25
CA LEU A 71 3.44 5.01 3.00
C LEU A 71 4.23 5.86 2.01
N GLU A 72 5.55 5.92 2.21
CA GLU A 72 6.50 6.69 1.41
C GLU A 72 7.62 5.79 0.87
N ALA A 73 8.17 6.16 -0.27
CA ALA A 73 9.28 5.45 -0.90
C ALA A 73 10.52 5.27 0.02
N SER A 74 10.77 6.24 0.90
CA SER A 74 11.83 6.22 1.90
C SER A 74 11.62 5.22 3.03
N LYS A 75 10.40 4.72 3.20
CA LYS A 75 9.99 3.79 4.25
C LYS A 75 9.86 2.35 3.77
N ILE A 76 10.11 2.10 2.49
CA ILE A 76 10.16 0.71 1.98
C ILE A 76 11.32 -0.02 2.65
N ASP A 77 11.05 -1.22 3.12
CA ASP A 77 12.01 -2.05 3.84
C ASP A 77 13.28 -2.27 3.00
N LYS A 78 14.43 -2.13 3.66
CA LYS A 78 15.75 -2.26 3.02
C LYS A 78 15.95 -3.65 2.41
N GLU A 79 15.51 -4.70 3.09
CA GLU A 79 15.66 -6.08 2.59
C GLU A 79 14.87 -6.29 1.29
N ILE A 80 13.69 -5.68 1.18
CA ILE A 80 12.89 -5.71 -0.04
C ILE A 80 13.62 -4.97 -1.17
N LEU A 81 14.16 -3.79 -0.88
CA LEU A 81 14.93 -3.01 -1.87
C LEU A 81 16.21 -3.74 -2.31
N ASP A 82 16.94 -4.36 -1.39
CA ASP A 82 18.16 -5.10 -1.70
C ASP A 82 17.88 -6.34 -2.58
N LYS A 83 16.76 -7.03 -2.33
CA LYS A 83 16.28 -8.12 -3.20
C LYS A 83 15.97 -7.62 -4.61
N GLU A 84 15.23 -6.51 -4.73
CA GLU A 84 14.90 -5.93 -6.03
C GLU A 84 16.14 -5.46 -6.80
N VAL A 85 17.10 -4.83 -6.11
CA VAL A 85 18.40 -4.46 -6.70
C VAL A 85 19.13 -5.68 -7.25
N SER A 86 19.13 -6.78 -6.51
CA SER A 86 19.77 -8.04 -6.94
C SER A 86 19.10 -8.60 -8.19
N LEU A 87 17.77 -8.64 -8.22
CA LEU A 87 17.00 -9.10 -9.37
C LEU A 87 17.27 -8.25 -10.62
N ILE A 88 17.24 -6.93 -10.48
CA ILE A 88 17.54 -6.01 -11.58
C ILE A 88 18.98 -6.19 -12.07
N SER A 89 19.93 -6.39 -11.15
CA SER A 89 21.32 -6.64 -11.50
C SER A 89 21.49 -7.93 -12.31
N GLU A 90 20.82 -9.00 -11.92
CA GLU A 90 20.83 -10.28 -12.66
C GLU A 90 20.21 -10.14 -14.04
N GLU A 91 19.07 -9.48 -14.15
CA GLU A 91 18.41 -9.22 -15.44
C GLU A 91 19.33 -8.47 -16.41
N LEU A 92 20.10 -7.52 -15.89
CA LEU A 92 20.95 -6.67 -16.72
C LEU A 92 22.33 -7.28 -17.06
N LYS A 93 22.78 -8.32 -16.37
CA LYS A 93 24.10 -8.96 -16.61
C LYS A 93 24.31 -9.42 -18.04
N ASN A 94 23.27 -9.93 -18.69
CA ASN A 94 23.35 -10.56 -20.00
C ASN A 94 22.85 -9.67 -21.15
N THR A 95 22.68 -8.36 -20.91
CA THR A 95 22.12 -7.45 -21.94
C THR A 95 23.14 -6.94 -22.95
N GLY A 96 24.45 -7.21 -22.77
CA GLY A 96 25.53 -6.70 -23.64
C GLY A 96 25.71 -5.18 -23.61
N LYS A 97 25.03 -4.46 -22.71
CA LYS A 97 25.12 -2.99 -22.60
C LYS A 97 26.37 -2.57 -21.80
N SER A 98 26.85 -1.36 -22.09
CA SER A 98 27.96 -0.79 -21.32
C SER A 98 27.59 -0.60 -19.85
N LYS A 99 28.61 -0.61 -18.97
CA LYS A 99 28.44 -0.45 -17.52
C LYS A 99 27.65 0.82 -17.13
N ASP A 100 27.90 1.92 -17.84
CA ASP A 100 27.21 3.21 -17.58
C ASP A 100 25.73 3.15 -17.95
N ILE A 101 25.40 2.48 -19.06
CA ILE A 101 24.01 2.27 -19.48
C ILE A 101 23.29 1.37 -18.48
N VAL A 102 23.92 0.27 -18.06
CA VAL A 102 23.38 -0.65 -17.04
C VAL A 102 23.08 0.10 -15.75
N LYS A 103 24.02 0.92 -15.27
CA LYS A 103 23.85 1.72 -14.05
C LYS A 103 22.64 2.68 -14.15
N LYS A 104 22.51 3.39 -15.26
CA LYS A 104 21.36 4.31 -15.49
C LYS A 104 20.03 3.56 -15.50
N ILE A 105 19.97 2.42 -16.19
CA ILE A 105 18.77 1.58 -16.23
C ILE A 105 18.42 1.06 -14.83
N SER A 106 19.42 0.58 -14.06
CA SER A 106 19.20 0.09 -12.69
C SER A 106 18.61 1.16 -11.80
N ILE A 107 19.16 2.37 -11.81
CA ILE A 107 18.63 3.51 -11.04
C ILE A 107 17.18 3.81 -11.45
N GLY A 108 16.90 3.84 -12.74
CA GLY A 108 15.54 4.07 -13.26
C GLY A 108 14.55 3.02 -12.79
N LYS A 109 14.92 1.73 -12.86
CA LYS A 109 14.09 0.61 -12.41
C LYS A 109 13.83 0.64 -10.91
N ILE A 110 14.85 0.92 -10.09
CA ILE A 110 14.69 1.05 -8.63
C ILE A 110 13.79 2.23 -8.26
N ASN A 111 13.94 3.37 -8.91
CA ASN A 111 13.07 4.52 -8.68
C ASN A 111 11.62 4.19 -9.07
N LYS A 112 11.43 3.52 -10.20
CA LYS A 112 10.11 3.05 -10.64
C LYS A 112 9.50 2.07 -9.63
N PHE A 113 10.27 1.09 -9.16
CA PHE A 113 9.84 0.15 -8.13
C PHE A 113 9.37 0.88 -6.87
N LYS A 114 10.17 1.84 -6.37
CA LYS A 114 9.81 2.65 -5.20
C LYS A 114 8.52 3.45 -5.42
N GLU A 115 8.37 4.05 -6.59
CA GLU A 115 7.18 4.83 -6.95
C GLU A 115 5.92 3.95 -7.01
N ASP A 116 6.02 2.77 -7.60
CA ASP A 116 4.90 1.84 -7.78
C ASP A 116 4.50 1.15 -6.46
N ASN A 117 5.39 1.10 -5.47
CA ASN A 117 5.17 0.37 -4.21
C ASN A 117 4.99 1.27 -2.98
N ALA A 118 5.09 2.59 -3.09
CA ALA A 118 4.79 3.52 -2.00
C ALA A 118 3.40 4.14 -2.18
N LEU A 119 2.54 4.03 -1.17
CA LEU A 119 1.13 4.44 -1.22
C LEU A 119 0.95 5.85 -1.78
N LEU A 120 1.71 6.84 -1.31
CA LEU A 120 1.57 8.23 -1.73
C LEU A 120 1.90 8.48 -3.21
N THR A 121 2.73 7.63 -3.81
CA THR A 121 3.18 7.78 -5.19
C THR A 121 2.50 6.84 -6.18
N GLN A 122 1.75 5.87 -5.69
CA GLN A 122 0.94 4.98 -6.53
C GLN A 122 -0.09 5.76 -7.33
N ALA A 123 -0.34 5.30 -8.57
CA ALA A 123 -1.45 5.78 -9.38
C ALA A 123 -2.78 5.46 -8.70
N TRP A 124 -3.65 6.44 -8.55
CA TRP A 124 -4.94 6.28 -7.86
C TRP A 124 -5.85 5.32 -8.63
N VAL A 125 -6.32 4.29 -7.99
CA VAL A 125 -7.11 3.21 -8.63
C VAL A 125 -8.38 3.72 -9.32
N MET A 126 -9.01 4.78 -8.77
CA MET A 126 -10.23 5.38 -9.35
C MET A 126 -9.94 6.34 -10.50
N GLU A 127 -8.74 6.92 -10.53
CA GLU A 127 -8.30 7.88 -11.55
C GLU A 127 -6.78 7.72 -11.78
N PRO A 128 -6.32 6.77 -12.62
CA PRO A 128 -4.90 6.41 -12.76
C PRO A 128 -3.97 7.52 -13.28
N LYS A 129 -4.53 8.63 -13.76
CA LYS A 129 -3.76 9.82 -14.16
C LYS A 129 -3.25 10.63 -12.97
N LYS A 130 -3.82 10.45 -11.78
CA LYS A 130 -3.44 11.10 -10.54
C LYS A 130 -2.77 10.13 -9.59
N LYS A 131 -1.94 10.64 -8.69
CA LYS A 131 -1.35 9.86 -7.60
C LYS A 131 -2.17 10.04 -6.32
N VAL A 132 -2.06 9.10 -5.39
CA VAL A 132 -2.74 9.20 -4.08
C VAL A 132 -2.45 10.55 -3.39
N LYS A 133 -1.19 11.02 -3.44
CA LYS A 133 -0.81 12.33 -2.88
C LYS A 133 -1.52 13.52 -3.53
N ASP A 134 -1.88 13.40 -4.80
CA ASP A 134 -2.56 14.48 -5.53
C ASP A 134 -4.03 14.54 -5.11
N ILE A 135 -4.68 13.38 -4.94
CA ILE A 135 -6.03 13.28 -4.39
C ILE A 135 -6.09 13.84 -2.96
N LEU A 136 -5.09 13.51 -2.11
CA LEU A 136 -5.01 14.09 -0.75
C LEU A 136 -5.00 15.62 -0.77
N LYS A 137 -4.24 16.24 -1.69
CA LYS A 137 -4.18 17.70 -1.83
C LYS A 137 -5.50 18.28 -2.33
N GLU A 138 -6.16 17.62 -3.29
CA GLU A 138 -7.43 18.06 -3.87
C GLU A 138 -8.57 18.10 -2.86
N LEU A 139 -8.55 17.23 -1.85
CA LEU A 139 -9.55 17.24 -0.78
C LEU A 139 -9.56 18.54 0.02
N SER A 140 -8.43 19.27 0.06
CA SER A 140 -8.29 20.54 0.78
C SER A 140 -8.73 20.46 2.26
N ILE A 141 -8.62 19.28 2.88
CA ILE A 141 -8.91 19.08 4.31
C ILE A 141 -7.65 19.44 5.10
N ALA A 142 -7.79 20.42 5.99
CA ALA A 142 -6.69 20.85 6.85
C ALA A 142 -6.18 19.68 7.70
N ASP A 143 -4.85 19.60 7.86
CA ASP A 143 -4.15 18.64 8.72
C ASP A 143 -4.43 17.15 8.43
N LEU A 144 -5.05 16.83 7.27
CA LEU A 144 -5.28 15.45 6.89
C LEU A 144 -3.96 14.71 6.62
N LYS A 145 -3.71 13.65 7.39
CA LYS A 145 -2.55 12.77 7.25
C LYS A 145 -2.98 11.31 7.26
N ILE A 146 -2.35 10.50 6.41
CA ILE A 146 -2.42 9.04 6.53
C ILE A 146 -1.45 8.64 7.64
N LYS A 147 -1.97 8.11 8.75
CA LYS A 147 -1.18 7.73 9.92
C LYS A 147 -0.60 6.34 9.78
N ASP A 148 -1.43 5.40 9.39
CA ASP A 148 -1.07 3.99 9.23
C ASP A 148 -2.04 3.31 8.28
N PHE A 149 -1.63 2.20 7.69
CA PHE A 149 -2.50 1.32 6.93
C PHE A 149 -2.05 -0.13 7.06
N TYR A 150 -2.96 -1.05 6.82
CA TYR A 150 -2.64 -2.46 6.82
C TYR A 150 -3.52 -3.21 5.83
N ARG A 151 -2.92 -4.17 5.14
CA ARG A 151 -3.59 -5.09 4.25
C ARG A 151 -3.36 -6.52 4.73
N LEU A 152 -4.44 -7.27 4.85
CA LEU A 152 -4.45 -8.67 5.23
C LEU A 152 -5.13 -9.48 4.14
N LYS A 153 -4.45 -10.51 3.64
CA LYS A 153 -5.03 -11.49 2.74
C LYS A 153 -4.73 -12.88 3.26
N ILE A 154 -5.70 -13.78 3.18
CA ILE A 154 -5.53 -15.17 3.59
C ILE A 154 -4.52 -15.84 2.67
N GLY A 155 -3.52 -16.48 3.26
CA GLY A 155 -2.46 -17.19 2.52
C GLY A 155 -1.24 -16.33 2.15
N GLU A 156 -1.17 -15.08 2.63
CA GLU A 156 0.01 -14.22 2.52
C GLU A 156 0.74 -14.08 3.86
#